data_e7d0f0b223d4a9509a834ed9ec6f8f38
#
_entry.id   e7d0f0b223d4a9509a834ed9ec6f8f38
#
_cell.length_a   1.000
_cell.length_b   1.000
_cell.length_c   1.000
_cell.angle_alpha   90.00
_cell.angle_beta   90.00
_cell.angle_gamma   90.00
#
_symmetry.space_group_name_H-M   'P 1'
#
loop_
_entity.id
_entity.type
_entity.pdbx_description
1 polymer ?
#
loop_
_entity_poly.entity_id
_entity_poly.type
_entity_poly.pdbx_seq_one_letter_code
_entity_poly.pdbx_strand_id
1 'polypeptide(L)'
;WMVSRGLDAQEAALILSSAFISKVFFGLGVGILADATGHKKRWILLLSVFTFLGFAVFVQIETFWPMLMVWFVVGALQTSHVPMVDGLAIASARLGKLNYSKARLWGSVAFIASSTLSGLYIAAYSIEAYPQLLLVLGAVVIVFASSLPDIRPQTKTTRKLAFLELFKLPGFAAVVTVSALIQASHGALYGIGTLHWLEAGISESIIGLLWAQGVAAEVVLFAIGFWLLKKVGVKGLLWMAVIGGTIRWILLGWSTDVGLLFTVQILHAFTFAATHLAMTQYITQKVPDQLTA
;
A
#
# COMPACT_ATOMS: atom_id res chain seq x y z
N TRP A 1 -13.66 11.53 10.03
CA TRP A 1 -14.58 10.77 10.85
C TRP A 1 -14.09 10.64 12.30
N MET A 2 -12.86 10.20 12.56
CA MET A 2 -12.34 10.14 13.95
C MET A 2 -12.42 11.50 14.65
N VAL A 3 -12.07 12.58 13.96
CA VAL A 3 -12.17 13.95 14.51
C VAL A 3 -13.64 14.36 14.71
N SER A 4 -14.57 13.99 13.82
CA SER A 4 -16.00 14.25 14.05
C SER A 4 -16.59 13.46 15.22
N ARG A 5 -15.88 12.41 15.68
CA ARG A 5 -16.24 11.62 16.90
C ARG A 5 -15.57 12.15 18.17
N GLY A 6 -14.89 13.30 18.10
CA GLY A 6 -14.33 14.00 19.26
C GLY A 6 -12.85 13.73 19.56
N LEU A 7 -12.13 12.97 18.72
CA LEU A 7 -10.70 12.83 18.81
C LEU A 7 -10.00 14.09 18.25
N ASP A 8 -8.84 14.42 18.79
CA ASP A 8 -8.03 15.47 18.19
C ASP A 8 -7.23 14.95 16.95
N ALA A 9 -6.62 15.88 16.22
CA ALA A 9 -5.87 15.55 15.02
C ALA A 9 -4.63 14.69 15.31
N GLN A 10 -3.99 14.86 16.48
CA GLN A 10 -2.82 14.06 16.89
C GLN A 10 -3.23 12.62 17.22
N GLU A 11 -4.33 12.47 17.95
CA GLU A 11 -4.90 11.15 18.27
C GLU A 11 -5.28 10.39 17.00
N ALA A 12 -5.95 11.06 16.07
CA ALA A 12 -6.29 10.45 14.78
C ALA A 12 -5.04 10.03 13.98
N ALA A 13 -4.00 10.88 13.96
CA ALA A 13 -2.73 10.57 13.30
C ALA A 13 -2.01 9.39 13.96
N LEU A 14 -2.01 9.31 15.30
CA LEU A 14 -1.42 8.20 16.04
C LEU A 14 -2.14 6.87 15.75
N ILE A 15 -3.48 6.88 15.72
CA ILE A 15 -4.27 5.70 15.34
C ILE A 15 -3.88 5.23 13.95
N LEU A 16 -3.89 6.11 12.95
CA LEU A 16 -3.54 5.75 11.57
C LEU A 16 -2.08 5.26 11.45
N SER A 17 -1.16 5.92 12.15
CA SER A 17 0.26 5.55 12.15
C SER A 17 0.53 4.21 12.82
N SER A 18 -0.29 3.81 13.80
CA SER A 18 -0.16 2.53 14.49
C SER A 18 -0.23 1.33 13.54
N ALA A 19 -1.01 1.44 12.46
CA ALA A 19 -1.07 0.41 11.42
C ALA A 19 0.27 0.23 10.69
N PHE A 20 1.06 1.28 10.50
CA PHE A 20 2.39 1.15 9.89
C PHE A 20 3.37 0.43 10.83
N ILE A 21 3.28 0.69 12.12
CA ILE A 21 4.08 -0.01 13.13
C ILE A 21 3.71 -1.50 13.15
N SER A 22 2.42 -1.81 13.22
CA SER A 22 1.95 -3.21 13.21
C SER A 22 2.39 -3.96 11.95
N LYS A 23 2.46 -3.27 10.82
CA LYS A 23 2.95 -3.78 9.55
C LYS A 23 4.36 -4.35 9.63
N VAL A 24 5.25 -3.64 10.29
CA VAL A 24 6.64 -4.05 10.43
C VAL A 24 6.77 -5.33 11.25
N PHE A 25 6.01 -5.45 12.34
CA PHE A 25 6.13 -6.58 13.27
C PHE A 25 5.37 -7.82 12.81
N PHE A 26 4.20 -7.68 12.21
CA PHE A 26 3.30 -8.79 11.93
C PHE A 26 3.26 -9.22 10.47
N GLY A 27 3.58 -8.32 9.52
CA GLY A 27 3.48 -8.63 8.09
C GLY A 27 4.33 -9.81 7.65
N LEU A 28 5.56 -9.90 8.15
CA LEU A 28 6.46 -11.02 7.87
C LEU A 28 5.98 -12.33 8.51
N GLY A 29 5.48 -12.29 9.75
CA GLY A 29 5.04 -13.47 10.47
C GLY A 29 3.86 -14.17 9.80
N VAL A 30 2.87 -13.40 9.38
CA VAL A 30 1.67 -13.93 8.69
C VAL A 30 2.04 -14.52 7.32
N GLY A 31 2.96 -13.87 6.58
CA GLY A 31 3.47 -14.39 5.31
C GLY A 31 4.16 -15.75 5.48
N ILE A 32 5.04 -15.88 6.46
CA ILE A 32 5.74 -17.13 6.79
C ILE A 32 4.75 -18.25 7.16
N LEU A 33 3.73 -17.94 7.98
CA LEU A 33 2.70 -18.92 8.37
C LEU A 33 1.87 -19.37 7.17
N ALA A 34 1.50 -18.44 6.28
CA ALA A 34 0.74 -18.77 5.08
C ALA A 34 1.56 -19.65 4.12
N ASP A 35 2.84 -19.34 3.94
CA ASP A 35 3.73 -20.13 3.10
C ASP A 35 4.00 -21.52 3.70
N ALA A 36 4.15 -21.62 5.02
CA ALA A 36 4.33 -22.89 5.71
C ALA A 36 3.13 -23.83 5.58
N THR A 37 1.90 -23.28 5.55
CA THR A 37 0.69 -24.07 5.38
C THR A 37 0.36 -24.40 3.92
N GLY A 38 0.89 -23.63 2.97
CA GLY A 38 0.63 -23.75 1.53
C GLY A 38 -0.80 -23.38 1.10
N HIS A 39 -1.63 -22.86 2.00
CA HIS A 39 -3.05 -22.57 1.75
C HIS A 39 -3.31 -21.05 1.66
N LYS A 40 -2.65 -20.35 0.73
CA LYS A 40 -2.74 -18.88 0.59
C LYS A 40 -4.18 -18.37 0.50
N LYS A 41 -5.06 -19.01 -0.28
CA LYS A 41 -6.48 -18.63 -0.36
C LYS A 41 -7.17 -18.60 1.00
N ARG A 42 -6.98 -19.65 1.82
CA ARG A 42 -7.60 -19.72 3.15
C ARG A 42 -7.11 -18.61 4.06
N TRP A 43 -5.82 -18.31 4.05
CA TRP A 43 -5.25 -17.21 4.80
C TRP A 43 -5.80 -15.85 4.34
N ILE A 44 -5.86 -15.59 3.03
CA ILE A 44 -6.45 -14.36 2.48
C ILE A 44 -7.90 -14.21 2.95
N LEU A 45 -8.71 -15.26 2.86
CA LEU A 45 -10.11 -15.22 3.29
C LEU A 45 -10.25 -14.99 4.80
N LEU A 46 -9.49 -15.71 5.63
CA LEU A 46 -9.49 -15.54 7.09
C LEU A 46 -9.10 -14.12 7.48
N LEU A 47 -8.00 -13.60 6.92
CA LEU A 47 -7.57 -12.23 7.17
C LEU A 47 -8.61 -11.20 6.73
N SER A 48 -9.28 -11.42 5.58
CA SER A 48 -10.36 -10.53 5.12
C SER A 48 -11.54 -10.52 6.10
N VAL A 49 -11.95 -11.69 6.60
CA VAL A 49 -13.03 -11.79 7.59
C VAL A 49 -12.64 -11.10 8.90
N PHE A 50 -11.44 -11.37 9.42
CA PHE A 50 -11.00 -10.74 10.68
C PHE A 50 -10.78 -9.24 10.52
N THR A 51 -10.30 -8.77 9.37
CA THR A 51 -10.21 -7.34 9.06
C THR A 51 -11.59 -6.67 9.05
N PHE A 52 -12.58 -7.31 8.40
CA PHE A 52 -13.96 -6.83 8.40
C PHE A 52 -14.57 -6.76 9.80
N LEU A 53 -14.38 -7.80 10.62
CA LEU A 53 -14.82 -7.80 12.01
C LEU A 53 -14.11 -6.71 12.82
N GLY A 54 -12.83 -6.50 12.59
CA GLY A 54 -12.06 -5.41 13.18
C GLY A 54 -12.64 -4.04 12.79
N PHE A 55 -13.01 -3.83 11.53
CA PHE A 55 -13.70 -2.62 11.12
C PHE A 55 -15.07 -2.46 11.78
N ALA A 56 -15.85 -3.54 11.89
CA ALA A 56 -17.15 -3.51 12.55
C ALA A 56 -17.04 -3.14 14.04
N VAL A 57 -15.99 -3.57 14.72
CA VAL A 57 -15.68 -3.16 16.09
C VAL A 57 -15.19 -1.71 16.13
N PHE A 58 -14.26 -1.35 15.24
CA PHE A 58 -13.66 -0.01 15.18
C PHE A 58 -14.70 1.12 15.05
N VAL A 59 -15.70 0.94 14.21
CA VAL A 59 -16.73 1.95 13.98
C VAL A 59 -17.69 2.16 15.17
N GLN A 60 -17.67 1.26 16.17
CA GLN A 60 -18.47 1.37 17.39
C GLN A 60 -17.72 2.05 18.54
N ILE A 61 -16.41 2.28 18.39
CA ILE A 61 -15.57 2.83 19.42
C ILE A 61 -15.54 4.35 19.31
N GLU A 62 -15.55 5.05 20.46
CA GLU A 62 -15.56 6.52 20.54
C GLU A 62 -14.35 7.07 21.31
N THR A 63 -13.50 6.21 21.86
CA THR A 63 -12.37 6.63 22.71
C THR A 63 -11.04 6.23 22.11
N PHE A 64 -10.00 7.03 22.35
CA PHE A 64 -8.68 6.91 21.74
C PHE A 64 -8.02 5.53 21.94
N TRP A 65 -7.86 5.07 23.18
CA TRP A 65 -7.08 3.85 23.45
C TRP A 65 -7.65 2.58 22.84
N PRO A 66 -8.96 2.28 22.98
CA PRO A 66 -9.56 1.13 22.30
C PRO A 66 -9.49 1.25 20.77
N MET A 67 -9.70 2.48 20.24
CA MET A 67 -9.63 2.74 18.80
C MET A 67 -8.22 2.47 18.26
N LEU A 68 -7.18 2.94 18.98
CA LEU A 68 -5.78 2.68 18.68
C LEU A 68 -5.47 1.18 18.63
N MET A 69 -5.89 0.45 19.68
CA MET A 69 -5.63 -0.99 19.79
C MET A 69 -6.29 -1.80 18.67
N VAL A 70 -7.55 -1.51 18.39
CA VAL A 70 -8.27 -2.19 17.30
C VAL A 70 -7.65 -1.86 15.94
N TRP A 71 -7.31 -0.59 15.69
CA TRP A 71 -6.68 -0.19 14.43
C TRP A 71 -5.29 -0.77 14.24
N PHE A 72 -4.50 -0.90 15.32
CA PHE A 72 -3.22 -1.59 15.31
C PHE A 72 -3.37 -3.05 14.86
N VAL A 73 -4.35 -3.79 15.39
CA VAL A 73 -4.63 -5.17 15.00
C VAL A 73 -5.13 -5.25 13.56
N VAL A 74 -6.06 -4.37 13.18
CA VAL A 74 -6.57 -4.29 11.79
C VAL A 74 -5.43 -4.00 10.81
N GLY A 75 -4.52 -3.09 11.15
CA GLY A 75 -3.33 -2.79 10.35
C GLY A 75 -2.45 -4.03 10.12
N ALA A 76 -2.22 -4.82 11.18
CA ALA A 76 -1.48 -6.07 11.08
C ALA A 76 -2.13 -7.08 10.12
N LEU A 77 -3.45 -7.23 10.22
CA LEU A 77 -4.23 -8.15 9.36
C LEU A 77 -4.23 -7.69 7.91
N GLN A 78 -4.46 -6.39 7.66
CA GLN A 78 -4.52 -5.81 6.31
C GLN A 78 -3.21 -5.89 5.54
N THR A 79 -2.10 -5.72 6.24
CA THR A 79 -0.77 -5.64 5.64
C THR A 79 -0.40 -6.84 4.80
N SER A 80 -0.83 -8.01 5.23
CA SER A 80 -0.48 -9.27 4.60
C SER A 80 -1.30 -9.58 3.36
N HIS A 81 -2.42 -8.85 3.10
CA HIS A 81 -3.28 -9.12 1.95
C HIS A 81 -2.56 -8.93 0.62
N VAL A 82 -1.94 -7.77 0.40
CA VAL A 82 -1.32 -7.45 -0.90
C VAL A 82 -0.19 -8.44 -1.24
N PRO A 83 0.80 -8.71 -0.37
CA PRO A 83 1.83 -9.69 -0.67
C PRO A 83 1.29 -11.09 -0.93
N MET A 84 0.25 -11.51 -0.20
CA MET A 84 -0.35 -12.84 -0.40
C MET A 84 -1.11 -12.95 -1.71
N VAL A 85 -1.90 -11.92 -2.07
CA VAL A 85 -2.62 -11.87 -3.35
C VAL A 85 -1.63 -11.81 -4.51
N ASP A 86 -0.57 -11.01 -4.42
CA ASP A 86 0.49 -10.96 -5.42
C ASP A 86 1.20 -12.32 -5.57
N GLY A 87 1.52 -12.97 -4.46
CA GLY A 87 2.11 -14.32 -4.48
C GLY A 87 1.19 -15.37 -5.12
N LEU A 88 -0.13 -15.30 -4.87
CA LEU A 88 -1.11 -16.16 -5.52
C LEU A 88 -1.25 -15.85 -7.02
N ALA A 89 -1.23 -14.57 -7.39
CA ALA A 89 -1.30 -14.12 -8.78
C ALA A 89 -0.07 -14.56 -9.58
N ILE A 90 1.13 -14.45 -9.00
CA ILE A 90 2.38 -14.92 -9.62
C ILE A 90 2.34 -16.45 -9.79
N ALA A 91 1.89 -17.21 -8.79
CA ALA A 91 1.73 -18.65 -8.89
C ALA A 91 0.72 -19.04 -9.99
N SER A 92 -0.38 -18.30 -10.10
CA SER A 92 -1.39 -18.49 -11.15
C SER A 92 -0.82 -18.20 -12.55
N ALA A 93 0.00 -17.15 -12.66
CA ALA A 93 0.65 -16.77 -13.92
C ALA A 93 1.66 -17.83 -14.38
N ARG A 94 2.45 -18.39 -13.47
CA ARG A 94 3.39 -19.50 -13.76
C ARG A 94 2.68 -20.74 -14.31
N LEU A 95 1.43 -20.96 -13.90
CA LEU A 95 0.58 -22.04 -14.40
C LEU A 95 -0.16 -21.68 -15.70
N GLY A 96 0.10 -20.50 -16.29
CA GLY A 96 -0.57 -20.03 -17.51
C GLY A 96 -2.05 -19.66 -17.32
N LYS A 97 -2.55 -19.57 -16.08
CA LYS A 97 -3.96 -19.30 -15.77
C LYS A 97 -4.30 -17.81 -15.68
N LEU A 98 -3.28 -16.95 -15.57
CA LEU A 98 -3.44 -15.51 -15.36
C LEU A 98 -2.29 -14.75 -16.03
N ASN A 99 -2.59 -13.55 -16.55
CA ASN A 99 -1.56 -12.57 -16.87
C ASN A 99 -1.35 -11.64 -15.69
N TYR A 100 -0.20 -11.75 -15.00
CA TYR A 100 0.11 -10.98 -13.80
C TYR A 100 0.04 -9.46 -14.02
N SER A 101 0.58 -8.96 -15.13
CA SER A 101 0.57 -7.53 -15.43
C SER A 101 -0.84 -6.97 -15.58
N LYS A 102 -1.74 -7.75 -16.23
CA LYS A 102 -3.16 -7.36 -16.34
C LYS A 102 -3.86 -7.40 -14.99
N ALA A 103 -3.59 -8.41 -14.15
CA ALA A 103 -4.16 -8.48 -12.81
C ALA A 103 -3.70 -7.30 -11.95
N ARG A 104 -2.42 -6.94 -12.02
CA ARG A 104 -1.86 -5.80 -11.29
C ARG A 104 -2.45 -4.47 -11.76
N LEU A 105 -2.68 -4.31 -13.06
CA LEU A 105 -3.35 -3.13 -13.62
C LEU A 105 -4.77 -2.94 -13.04
N TRP A 106 -5.54 -4.03 -12.91
CA TRP A 106 -6.87 -3.97 -12.29
C TRP A 106 -6.83 -3.51 -10.83
N GLY A 107 -5.75 -3.82 -10.09
CA GLY A 107 -5.53 -3.28 -8.75
C GLY A 107 -5.42 -1.75 -8.74
N SER A 108 -4.68 -1.18 -9.69
CA SER A 108 -4.57 0.28 -9.84
C SER A 108 -5.89 0.92 -10.26
N VAL A 109 -6.62 0.31 -11.21
CA VAL A 109 -7.95 0.77 -11.62
C VAL A 109 -8.93 0.75 -10.44
N ALA A 110 -8.93 -0.32 -9.65
CA ALA A 110 -9.76 -0.43 -8.46
C ALA A 110 -9.42 0.63 -7.41
N PHE A 111 -8.13 0.94 -7.21
CA PHE A 111 -7.72 2.01 -6.31
C PHE A 111 -8.21 3.39 -6.80
N ILE A 112 -8.00 3.72 -8.07
CA ILE A 112 -8.47 4.98 -8.66
C ILE A 112 -10.00 5.09 -8.51
N ALA A 113 -10.73 4.04 -8.86
CA ALA A 113 -12.18 4.03 -8.73
C ALA A 113 -12.63 4.18 -7.27
N SER A 114 -12.06 3.39 -6.34
CA SER A 114 -12.45 3.43 -4.93
C SER A 114 -12.11 4.77 -4.27
N SER A 115 -10.95 5.37 -4.52
CA SER A 115 -10.58 6.66 -3.95
C SER A 115 -11.47 7.79 -4.47
N THR A 116 -11.74 7.82 -5.78
CA THR A 116 -12.63 8.82 -6.38
C THR A 116 -14.07 8.67 -5.90
N LEU A 117 -14.63 7.44 -5.96
CA LEU A 117 -16.01 7.17 -5.54
C LEU A 117 -16.20 7.39 -4.04
N SER A 118 -15.20 7.07 -3.21
CA SER A 118 -15.25 7.34 -1.78
C SER A 118 -15.29 8.84 -1.48
N GLY A 119 -14.46 9.64 -2.17
CA GLY A 119 -14.49 11.10 -2.02
C GLY A 119 -15.85 11.69 -2.43
N LEU A 120 -16.40 11.26 -3.57
CA LEU A 120 -17.74 11.69 -4.02
C LEU A 120 -18.85 11.25 -3.07
N TYR A 121 -18.78 10.03 -2.55
CA TYR A 121 -19.77 9.50 -1.61
C TYR A 121 -19.77 10.29 -0.30
N ILE A 122 -18.59 10.55 0.28
CA ILE A 122 -18.49 11.33 1.51
C ILE A 122 -18.92 12.78 1.28
N ALA A 123 -18.58 13.39 0.14
CA ALA A 123 -19.06 14.73 -0.21
C ALA A 123 -20.59 14.81 -0.34
N ALA A 124 -21.23 13.74 -0.82
CA ALA A 124 -22.71 13.70 -1.00
C ALA A 124 -23.47 13.40 0.31
N TYR A 125 -22.91 12.55 1.20
CA TYR A 125 -23.58 12.03 2.38
C TYR A 125 -22.98 12.44 3.73
N SER A 126 -21.96 13.28 3.73
CA SER A 126 -21.15 13.69 4.88
C SER A 126 -20.14 12.63 5.36
N ILE A 127 -19.23 13.06 6.23
CA ILE A 127 -18.19 12.20 6.82
C ILE A 127 -18.77 11.09 7.71
N GLU A 128 -19.99 11.25 8.18
CA GLU A 128 -20.68 10.24 9.00
C GLU A 128 -21.08 8.98 8.18
N ALA A 129 -21.02 9.05 6.87
CA ALA A 129 -21.19 7.88 5.99
C ALA A 129 -19.91 7.00 5.87
N TYR A 130 -18.77 7.46 6.39
CA TYR A 130 -17.50 6.70 6.34
C TYR A 130 -17.58 5.27 6.91
N PRO A 131 -18.22 5.02 8.09
CA PRO A 131 -18.38 3.65 8.61
C PRO A 131 -19.09 2.70 7.65
N GLN A 132 -20.15 3.18 7.00
CA GLN A 132 -20.90 2.37 6.02
C GLN A 132 -20.02 2.02 4.82
N LEU A 133 -19.30 3.00 4.29
CA LEU A 133 -18.36 2.79 3.18
C LEU A 133 -17.28 1.77 3.54
N LEU A 134 -16.69 1.89 4.71
CA LEU A 134 -15.65 0.99 5.21
C LEU A 134 -16.16 -0.46 5.31
N LEU A 135 -17.36 -0.66 5.86
CA LEU A 135 -17.97 -1.98 6.01
C LEU A 135 -18.39 -2.57 4.65
N VAL A 136 -18.96 -1.77 3.76
CA VAL A 136 -19.33 -2.24 2.40
C VAL A 136 -18.08 -2.70 1.65
N LEU A 137 -17.01 -1.90 1.65
CA LEU A 137 -15.75 -2.26 0.98
C LEU A 137 -15.13 -3.50 1.62
N GLY A 138 -15.16 -3.62 2.94
CA GLY A 138 -14.69 -4.82 3.64
C GLY A 138 -15.47 -6.08 3.25
N ALA A 139 -16.80 -6.00 3.13
CA ALA A 139 -17.63 -7.10 2.68
C ALA A 139 -17.33 -7.49 1.22
N VAL A 140 -17.13 -6.51 0.34
CA VAL A 140 -16.73 -6.73 -1.07
C VAL A 140 -15.41 -7.49 -1.13
N VAL A 141 -14.42 -7.14 -0.30
CA VAL A 141 -13.14 -7.86 -0.22
C VAL A 141 -13.34 -9.33 0.16
N ILE A 142 -14.23 -9.64 1.11
CA ILE A 142 -14.53 -11.04 1.50
C ILE A 142 -15.14 -11.82 0.32
N VAL A 143 -16.07 -11.22 -0.42
CA VAL A 143 -16.68 -11.85 -1.60
C VAL A 143 -15.62 -12.19 -2.64
N PHE A 144 -14.74 -11.25 -2.98
CA PHE A 144 -13.64 -11.50 -3.92
C PHE A 144 -12.62 -12.50 -3.38
N ALA A 145 -12.27 -12.44 -2.10
CA ALA A 145 -11.36 -13.40 -1.47
C ALA A 145 -11.93 -14.84 -1.53
N SER A 146 -13.23 -15.02 -1.36
CA SER A 146 -13.90 -16.33 -1.45
C SER A 146 -13.81 -16.93 -2.86
N SER A 147 -13.79 -16.09 -3.90
CA SER A 147 -13.73 -16.50 -5.31
C SER A 147 -12.31 -16.80 -5.81
N LEU A 148 -11.26 -16.51 -5.03
CA LEU A 148 -9.87 -16.77 -5.45
C LEU A 148 -9.62 -18.26 -5.72
N PRO A 149 -8.74 -18.61 -6.67
CA PRO A 149 -8.37 -19.99 -6.92
C PRO A 149 -7.52 -20.55 -5.77
N ASP A 150 -7.73 -21.84 -5.41
CA ASP A 150 -6.88 -22.53 -4.43
C ASP A 150 -5.66 -23.14 -5.14
N ILE A 151 -4.61 -22.33 -5.30
CA ILE A 151 -3.36 -22.73 -5.91
C ILE A 151 -2.32 -22.95 -4.82
N ARG A 152 -1.77 -24.16 -4.76
CA ARG A 152 -0.70 -24.51 -3.81
C ARG A 152 0.65 -24.35 -4.50
N PRO A 153 1.55 -23.52 -3.98
CA PRO A 153 2.92 -23.46 -4.49
C PRO A 153 3.62 -24.81 -4.29
N GLN A 154 4.30 -25.29 -5.32
CA GLN A 154 5.00 -26.59 -5.26
C GLN A 154 6.36 -26.50 -4.55
N THR A 155 6.85 -25.34 -4.19
CA THR A 155 8.17 -25.14 -3.60
C THR A 155 8.10 -24.99 -2.09
N LYS A 156 8.57 -25.99 -1.36
CA LYS A 156 8.92 -25.87 0.06
C LYS A 156 10.25 -25.14 0.16
N THR A 157 10.21 -23.87 0.51
CA THR A 157 11.43 -23.10 0.84
C THR A 157 11.92 -23.51 2.23
N THR A 158 12.95 -24.34 2.29
CA THR A 158 13.50 -24.88 3.55
C THR A 158 14.73 -24.12 4.05
N ARG A 159 15.00 -22.89 3.67
CA ARG A 159 16.18 -22.16 4.14
C ARG A 159 15.83 -21.09 5.17
N LYS A 160 16.00 -21.44 6.44
CA LYS A 160 16.08 -20.49 7.55
C LYS A 160 17.36 -19.66 7.39
N LEU A 161 17.26 -18.31 7.51
CA LEU A 161 18.39 -17.35 7.61
C LEU A 161 19.12 -16.92 6.32
N ALA A 162 18.63 -17.19 5.13
CA ALA A 162 19.19 -16.62 3.90
C ALA A 162 19.13 -15.07 3.83
N PHE A 163 18.29 -14.45 4.67
CA PHE A 163 18.12 -12.99 4.71
C PHE A 163 19.42 -12.22 4.99
N LEU A 164 20.26 -12.70 5.89
CA LEU A 164 21.55 -12.04 6.21
C LEU A 164 22.57 -12.14 5.06
N GLU A 165 22.47 -13.16 4.22
CA GLU A 165 23.35 -13.30 3.05
C GLU A 165 23.08 -12.21 2.00
N LEU A 166 21.85 -11.69 1.93
CA LEU A 166 21.50 -10.61 1.01
C LEU A 166 22.30 -9.32 1.29
N PHE A 167 22.60 -9.03 2.55
CA PHE A 167 23.40 -7.85 2.93
C PHE A 167 24.86 -7.92 2.49
N LYS A 168 25.34 -9.11 2.10
CA LYS A 168 26.68 -9.29 1.52
C LYS A 168 26.71 -8.95 0.02
N LEU A 169 25.55 -8.82 -0.62
CA LEU A 169 25.47 -8.48 -2.04
C LEU A 169 25.84 -7.00 -2.27
N PRO A 170 26.69 -6.69 -3.26
CA PRO A 170 27.10 -5.31 -3.54
C PRO A 170 25.92 -4.39 -3.83
N GLY A 171 25.74 -3.35 -3.02
CA GLY A 171 24.68 -2.35 -3.18
C GLY A 171 23.31 -2.74 -2.62
N PHE A 172 23.11 -3.96 -2.09
CA PHE A 172 21.83 -4.39 -1.53
C PHE A 172 21.38 -3.48 -0.39
N ALA A 173 22.26 -3.24 0.59
CA ALA A 173 21.97 -2.36 1.71
C ALA A 173 21.55 -0.95 1.26
N ALA A 174 22.25 -0.39 0.27
CA ALA A 174 21.94 0.95 -0.25
C ALA A 174 20.57 0.97 -0.94
N VAL A 175 20.26 0.00 -1.81
CA VAL A 175 18.97 -0.08 -2.50
C VAL A 175 17.84 -0.23 -1.50
N VAL A 176 17.96 -1.12 -0.52
CA VAL A 176 16.94 -1.36 0.51
C VAL A 176 16.76 -0.13 1.39
N THR A 177 17.85 0.48 1.86
CA THR A 177 17.79 1.66 2.74
C THR A 177 17.13 2.84 2.02
N VAL A 178 17.56 3.17 0.80
CA VAL A 178 16.96 4.27 0.02
C VAL A 178 15.47 4.00 -0.23
N SER A 179 15.14 2.78 -0.65
CA SER A 179 13.74 2.40 -0.89
C SER A 179 12.89 2.48 0.38
N ALA A 180 13.43 2.00 1.52
CA ALA A 180 12.74 2.05 2.81
C ALA A 180 12.52 3.49 3.28
N LEU A 181 13.52 4.37 3.18
CA LEU A 181 13.40 5.78 3.57
C LEU A 181 12.36 6.51 2.71
N ILE A 182 12.37 6.28 1.39
CA ILE A 182 11.37 6.88 0.47
C ILE A 182 9.97 6.36 0.81
N GLN A 183 9.80 5.07 1.07
CA GLN A 183 8.50 4.52 1.45
C GLN A 183 8.05 5.03 2.83
N ALA A 184 8.95 5.12 3.80
CA ALA A 184 8.65 5.66 5.12
C ALA A 184 8.21 7.14 5.05
N SER A 185 8.77 7.91 4.13
CA SER A 185 8.41 9.33 3.94
C SER A 185 6.93 9.54 3.54
N HIS A 186 6.26 8.53 2.99
CA HIS A 186 4.82 8.59 2.70
C HIS A 186 3.96 8.53 3.98
N GLY A 187 4.51 8.10 5.11
CA GLY A 187 3.76 7.92 6.35
C GLY A 187 3.06 9.20 6.81
N ALA A 188 3.71 10.36 6.69
CA ALA A 188 3.10 11.65 7.03
C ALA A 188 1.88 11.95 6.15
N LEU A 189 2.01 11.79 4.82
CA LEU A 189 0.90 12.04 3.90
C LEU A 189 -0.26 11.06 4.12
N TYR A 190 0.02 9.78 4.32
CA TYR A 190 -1.01 8.76 4.58
C TYR A 190 -1.67 8.93 5.96
N GLY A 191 -0.95 9.45 6.95
CA GLY A 191 -1.47 9.68 8.28
C GLY A 191 -2.33 10.93 8.40
N ILE A 192 -1.85 12.05 7.88
CA ILE A 192 -2.47 13.37 8.11
C ILE A 192 -2.82 14.15 6.84
N GLY A 193 -2.39 13.71 5.65
CA GLY A 193 -2.56 14.50 4.42
C GLY A 193 -4.01 14.84 4.11
N THR A 194 -4.93 13.88 4.22
CA THR A 194 -6.36 14.12 4.02
C THR A 194 -6.92 15.13 5.02
N LEU A 195 -6.54 15.02 6.30
CA LEU A 195 -7.00 15.95 7.33
C LEU A 195 -6.47 17.36 7.07
N HIS A 196 -5.18 17.48 6.77
CA HIS A 196 -4.55 18.75 6.42
C HIS A 196 -5.24 19.46 5.23
N TRP A 197 -5.60 18.71 4.21
CA TRP A 197 -6.29 19.27 3.05
C TRP A 197 -7.75 19.65 3.36
N LEU A 198 -8.45 18.89 4.20
CA LEU A 198 -9.78 19.25 4.68
C LEU A 198 -9.76 20.53 5.52
N GLU A 199 -8.79 20.66 6.43
CA GLU A 199 -8.59 21.89 7.24
C GLU A 199 -8.26 23.11 6.37
N ALA A 200 -7.59 22.91 5.22
CA ALA A 200 -7.35 23.94 4.23
C ALA A 200 -8.57 24.26 3.34
N GLY A 201 -9.74 23.63 3.59
CA GLY A 201 -10.98 23.87 2.86
C GLY A 201 -11.10 23.13 1.51
N ILE A 202 -10.24 22.14 1.25
CA ILE A 202 -10.31 21.33 0.02
C ILE A 202 -11.42 20.29 0.19
N SER A 203 -12.34 20.21 -0.78
CA SER A 203 -13.46 19.27 -0.72
C SER A 203 -13.02 17.81 -0.82
N GLU A 204 -13.78 16.90 -0.22
CA GLU A 204 -13.55 15.46 -0.21
C GLU A 204 -13.45 14.87 -1.62
N SER A 205 -14.23 15.42 -2.56
CA SER A 205 -14.18 15.02 -3.98
C SER A 205 -12.82 15.33 -4.62
N ILE A 206 -12.28 16.52 -4.37
CA ILE A 206 -10.95 16.91 -4.86
C ILE A 206 -9.87 16.07 -4.20
N ILE A 207 -9.98 15.83 -2.90
CA ILE A 207 -9.06 14.95 -2.17
C ILE A 207 -9.06 13.54 -2.76
N GLY A 208 -10.23 12.97 -3.04
CA GLY A 208 -10.34 11.67 -3.72
C GLY A 208 -9.64 11.65 -5.08
N LEU A 209 -9.76 12.73 -5.86
CA LEU A 209 -9.07 12.88 -7.15
C LEU A 209 -7.55 13.04 -6.99
N LEU A 210 -7.07 13.75 -5.98
CA LEU A 210 -5.64 13.88 -5.70
C LEU A 210 -4.99 12.52 -5.38
N TRP A 211 -5.68 11.68 -4.61
CA TRP A 211 -5.23 10.31 -4.35
C TRP A 211 -5.25 9.45 -5.62
N ALA A 212 -6.32 9.53 -6.40
CA ALA A 212 -6.47 8.79 -7.67
C ALA A 212 -5.38 9.17 -8.68
N GLN A 213 -5.05 10.46 -8.78
CA GLN A 213 -4.03 10.96 -9.71
C GLN A 213 -2.64 10.44 -9.37
N GLY A 214 -2.28 10.34 -8.09
CA GLY A 214 -1.00 9.76 -7.67
C GLY A 214 -0.82 8.36 -8.26
N VAL A 215 -1.85 7.51 -8.15
CA VAL A 215 -1.82 6.15 -8.70
C VAL A 215 -1.89 6.14 -10.23
N ALA A 216 -2.62 7.05 -10.85
CA ALA A 216 -2.62 7.19 -12.31
C ALA A 216 -1.22 7.51 -12.85
N ALA A 217 -0.50 8.40 -12.17
CA ALA A 217 0.90 8.71 -12.52
C ALA A 217 1.83 7.51 -12.36
N GLU A 218 1.62 6.66 -11.34
CA GLU A 218 2.36 5.39 -11.19
C GLU A 218 2.13 4.46 -12.37
N VAL A 219 0.88 4.29 -12.79
CA VAL A 219 0.53 3.43 -13.95
C VAL A 219 1.27 3.89 -15.20
N VAL A 220 1.31 5.21 -15.44
CA VAL A 220 2.05 5.77 -16.58
C VAL A 220 3.55 5.46 -16.46
N LEU A 221 4.15 5.66 -15.29
CA LEU A 221 5.57 5.38 -15.11
C LEU A 221 5.88 3.88 -15.27
N PHE A 222 5.05 2.99 -14.76
CA PHE A 222 5.21 1.55 -14.99
C PHE A 222 5.08 1.17 -16.47
N ALA A 223 4.17 1.81 -17.22
CA ALA A 223 4.02 1.56 -18.67
C ALA A 223 5.29 1.89 -19.47
N ILE A 224 5.98 2.97 -19.10
CA ILE A 224 7.26 3.37 -19.73
C ILE A 224 8.49 2.80 -18.98
N GLY A 225 8.28 2.07 -17.90
CA GLY A 225 9.31 1.67 -16.95
C GLY A 225 10.46 0.87 -17.57
N PHE A 226 10.17 -0.01 -18.51
CA PHE A 226 11.21 -0.78 -19.22
C PHE A 226 12.14 0.13 -20.05
N TRP A 227 11.59 1.09 -20.76
CA TRP A 227 12.36 2.08 -21.52
C TRP A 227 13.19 2.96 -20.57
N LEU A 228 12.57 3.44 -19.50
CA LEU A 228 13.22 4.29 -18.52
C LEU A 228 14.38 3.56 -17.84
N LEU A 229 14.16 2.31 -17.42
CA LEU A 229 15.19 1.47 -16.82
C LEU A 229 16.40 1.25 -17.75
N LYS A 230 16.17 1.01 -19.04
CA LYS A 230 17.25 0.92 -20.02
C LYS A 230 18.07 2.19 -20.13
N LYS A 231 17.42 3.35 -20.00
CA LYS A 231 18.06 4.67 -20.17
C LYS A 231 18.84 5.11 -18.94
N VAL A 232 18.30 4.95 -17.75
CA VAL A 232 18.89 5.51 -16.51
C VAL A 232 19.40 4.45 -15.53
N GLY A 233 19.03 3.20 -15.69
CA GLY A 233 19.40 2.08 -14.82
C GLY A 233 18.79 2.18 -13.42
N VAL A 234 19.10 1.20 -12.55
CA VAL A 234 18.64 1.13 -11.16
C VAL A 234 19.06 2.38 -10.37
N LYS A 235 20.32 2.80 -10.50
CA LYS A 235 20.83 3.96 -9.79
C LYS A 235 20.12 5.26 -10.20
N GLY A 236 19.86 5.44 -11.49
CA GLY A 236 19.13 6.62 -11.99
C GLY A 236 17.69 6.66 -11.49
N LEU A 237 16.99 5.52 -11.45
CA LEU A 237 15.63 5.44 -10.89
C LEU A 237 15.61 5.82 -9.39
N LEU A 238 16.60 5.38 -8.61
CA LEU A 238 16.70 5.77 -7.20
C LEU A 238 16.96 7.27 -7.04
N TRP A 239 17.83 7.86 -7.88
CA TRP A 239 18.03 9.31 -7.87
C TRP A 239 16.76 10.08 -8.26
N MET A 240 16.00 9.62 -9.26
CA MET A 240 14.70 10.20 -9.60
C MET A 240 13.74 10.15 -8.41
N ALA A 241 13.72 9.04 -7.67
CA ALA A 241 12.90 8.88 -6.48
C ALA A 241 13.31 9.84 -5.35
N VAL A 242 14.62 9.98 -5.08
CA VAL A 242 15.13 10.89 -4.05
C VAL A 242 14.84 12.34 -4.41
N ILE A 243 15.19 12.78 -5.62
CA ILE A 243 15.00 14.16 -6.07
C ILE A 243 13.50 14.49 -6.15
N GLY A 244 12.73 13.63 -6.82
CA GLY A 244 11.28 13.79 -6.94
C GLY A 244 10.57 13.77 -5.59
N GLY A 245 11.01 12.92 -4.66
CA GLY A 245 10.51 12.90 -3.30
C GLY A 245 10.81 14.17 -2.52
N THR A 246 12.06 14.66 -2.57
CA THR A 246 12.44 15.90 -1.90
C THR A 246 11.61 17.08 -2.39
N ILE A 247 11.49 17.25 -3.71
CA ILE A 247 10.67 18.32 -4.30
C ILE A 247 9.20 18.16 -3.87
N ARG A 248 8.68 16.94 -3.94
CA ARG A 248 7.30 16.62 -3.56
C ARG A 248 6.99 17.03 -2.13
N TRP A 249 7.83 16.60 -1.18
CA TRP A 249 7.57 16.85 0.24
C TRP A 249 7.72 18.32 0.61
N ILE A 250 8.67 19.03 0.01
CA ILE A 250 8.81 20.49 0.21
C ILE A 250 7.54 21.22 -0.29
N LEU A 251 7.08 20.90 -1.50
CA LEU A 251 5.92 21.59 -2.09
C LEU A 251 4.61 21.23 -1.37
N LEU A 252 4.42 19.95 -0.95
CA LEU A 252 3.26 19.54 -0.16
C LEU A 252 3.21 20.18 1.23
N GLY A 253 4.38 20.45 1.84
CA GLY A 253 4.46 21.15 3.13
C GLY A 253 4.33 22.66 3.02
N TRP A 254 4.55 23.22 1.82
CA TRP A 254 4.51 24.67 1.64
C TRP A 254 3.14 25.21 1.25
N SER A 255 2.36 24.46 0.46
CA SER A 255 1.15 25.00 -0.15
C SER A 255 0.02 23.99 -0.22
N THR A 256 -1.19 24.52 -0.02
CA THR A 256 -2.46 23.81 -0.21
C THR A 256 -3.22 24.29 -1.47
N ASP A 257 -2.55 25.02 -2.37
CA ASP A 257 -3.13 25.37 -3.67
C ASP A 257 -3.46 24.11 -4.47
N VAL A 258 -4.71 23.97 -4.89
CA VAL A 258 -5.22 22.75 -5.54
C VAL A 258 -4.48 22.47 -6.86
N GLY A 259 -4.16 23.51 -7.66
CA GLY A 259 -3.44 23.35 -8.92
C GLY A 259 -2.01 22.84 -8.69
N LEU A 260 -1.34 23.38 -7.67
CA LEU A 260 -0.02 22.91 -7.26
C LEU A 260 -0.08 21.48 -6.74
N LEU A 261 -1.07 21.14 -5.90
CA LEU A 261 -1.25 19.78 -5.39
C LEU A 261 -1.42 18.76 -6.52
N PHE A 262 -2.24 19.08 -7.53
CA PHE A 262 -2.37 18.21 -8.72
C PHE A 262 -1.03 18.05 -9.45
N THR A 263 -0.25 19.09 -9.59
CA THR A 263 1.08 19.01 -10.22
C THR A 263 2.04 18.14 -9.40
N VAL A 264 2.06 18.36 -8.10
CA VAL A 264 2.96 17.66 -7.17
C VAL A 264 2.61 16.18 -7.01
N GLN A 265 1.32 15.83 -7.09
CA GLN A 265 0.89 14.43 -7.02
C GLN A 265 1.42 13.58 -8.19
N ILE A 266 1.78 14.17 -9.33
CA ILE A 266 2.47 13.45 -10.42
C ILE A 266 3.82 12.89 -9.94
N LEU A 267 4.51 13.58 -9.02
CA LEU A 267 5.78 13.13 -8.46
C LEU A 267 5.65 11.87 -7.59
N HIS A 268 4.42 11.46 -7.25
CA HIS A 268 4.17 10.17 -6.60
C HIS A 268 4.70 9.00 -7.44
N ALA A 269 4.63 9.10 -8.75
CA ALA A 269 5.21 8.11 -9.66
C ALA A 269 6.71 7.90 -9.39
N PHE A 270 7.46 8.95 -9.09
CA PHE A 270 8.89 8.83 -8.79
C PHE A 270 9.13 8.22 -7.40
N THR A 271 8.38 8.65 -6.40
CA THR A 271 8.56 8.15 -5.04
C THR A 271 8.07 6.72 -4.85
N PHE A 272 7.08 6.27 -5.61
CA PHE A 272 6.54 4.91 -5.52
C PHE A 272 7.01 4.04 -6.68
N ALA A 273 6.61 4.33 -7.92
CA ALA A 273 6.82 3.43 -9.04
C ALA A 273 8.30 3.32 -9.44
N ALA A 274 9.06 4.43 -9.47
CA ALA A 274 10.49 4.36 -9.79
C ALA A 274 11.28 3.60 -8.72
N THR A 275 10.96 3.80 -7.44
CA THR A 275 11.56 3.05 -6.33
C THR A 275 11.26 1.56 -6.42
N HIS A 276 9.99 1.21 -6.68
CA HIS A 276 9.57 -0.17 -6.82
C HIS A 276 10.25 -0.86 -8.01
N LEU A 277 10.31 -0.17 -9.15
CA LEU A 277 10.97 -0.68 -10.35
C LEU A 277 12.47 -0.88 -10.13
N ALA A 278 13.15 0.08 -9.46
CA ALA A 278 14.56 -0.02 -9.13
C ALA A 278 14.84 -1.22 -8.21
N MET A 279 14.03 -1.41 -7.16
CA MET A 279 14.15 -2.52 -6.22
C MET A 279 13.92 -3.87 -6.90
N THR A 280 12.84 -4.00 -7.65
CA THR A 280 12.48 -5.23 -8.39
C THR A 280 13.57 -5.61 -9.38
N GLN A 281 14.09 -4.63 -10.14
CA GLN A 281 15.16 -4.87 -11.10
C GLN A 281 16.47 -5.26 -10.43
N TYR A 282 16.82 -4.62 -9.30
CA TYR A 282 17.99 -5.01 -8.52
C TYR A 282 17.87 -6.46 -8.05
N ILE A 283 16.73 -6.84 -7.48
CA ILE A 283 16.46 -8.21 -7.02
C ILE A 283 16.62 -9.18 -8.18
N THR A 284 15.99 -8.92 -9.32
CA THR A 284 16.05 -9.80 -10.50
C THR A 284 17.46 -9.97 -11.03
N GLN A 285 18.31 -8.94 -10.94
CA GLN A 285 19.67 -8.99 -11.52
C GLN A 285 20.73 -9.52 -10.55
N LYS A 286 20.59 -9.32 -9.25
CA LYS A 286 21.65 -9.51 -8.26
C LYS A 286 21.34 -10.54 -7.19
N VAL A 287 20.06 -10.83 -6.96
CA VAL A 287 19.66 -11.79 -5.93
C VAL A 287 19.53 -13.17 -6.57
N PRO A 288 20.24 -14.20 -6.05
CA PRO A 288 20.10 -15.58 -6.52
C PRO A 288 18.65 -16.09 -6.39
N ASP A 289 18.18 -16.88 -7.35
CA ASP A 289 16.79 -17.39 -7.40
C ASP A 289 16.36 -18.11 -6.10
N GLN A 290 17.31 -18.73 -5.40
CA GLN A 290 17.06 -19.43 -4.13
C GLN A 290 16.73 -18.47 -2.97
N LEU A 291 16.99 -17.16 -3.13
CA LEU A 291 16.79 -16.10 -2.14
C LEU A 291 15.69 -15.10 -2.54
N THR A 292 15.04 -15.31 -3.70
CA THR A 292 13.99 -14.43 -4.23
C THR A 292 12.57 -14.83 -3.85
N ALA A 293 12.39 -15.95 -3.14
CA ALA A 293 11.09 -16.52 -2.76
C ALA A 293 10.60 -16.03 -1.40
#